data_00a7a5d7a06fef93996225bb61bb8c4e
#
_entry.id   00a7a5d7a06fef93996225bb61bb8c4e
#
_cell.length_a   1.000
_cell.length_b   1.000
_cell.length_c   1.000
_cell.angle_alpha   90.00
_cell.angle_beta   90.00
_cell.angle_gamma   90.00
#
_symmetry.space_group_name_H-M   'P 1'
#
loop_
_entity.id
_entity.type
_entity.pdbx_description
1 polymer ?
#
loop_
_entity_poly.entity_id
_entity_poly.type
_entity_poly.pdbx_seq_one_letter_code
_entity_poly.pdbx_strand_id
1 'polypeptide(L)'
;ESRRVDNQARGRSGRQGDECSSIFYVSLEDDLMRIFGSDSMNNILQKLGLKDGESIDHPWINKALERAQQKVEARNFDIRKTLLKFDNVLNDQRQVIFSQRNEVIENKDSKQYSENFLDEIIDDLKLKKTKKLANAGSNEIHMQLKSLFGKSFEESEINELVNLENKAFEEKIKNKFKSSREERIKMLNEEQYNEIEKRIFLQLIDQNWKLHIQYLEQLRQVIGLRSYGQRDPLVEYKKEAFTLFENLLSKLKYDLITILFNLKLIEKNDVPVSYTHLTLPTTEYV
;
A
#
# COMPACT_ATOMS: atom_id res chain seq x y z
N GLU A 1 29.67 -15.23 -4.12
CA GLU A 1 28.76 -15.56 -3.00
C GLU A 1 27.74 -16.66 -3.34
N SER A 2 27.37 -16.81 -4.62
CA SER A 2 26.37 -17.78 -5.06
C SER A 2 26.94 -18.66 -6.15
N ARG A 3 26.79 -19.99 -6.00
CA ARG A 3 27.22 -20.99 -7.00
C ARG A 3 26.57 -20.73 -8.37
N ARG A 4 25.35 -20.21 -8.39
CA ARG A 4 24.66 -19.85 -9.64
C ARG A 4 25.37 -18.73 -10.40
N VAL A 5 25.86 -17.70 -9.69
CA VAL A 5 26.60 -16.59 -10.28
C VAL A 5 27.94 -17.07 -10.82
N ASP A 6 28.64 -17.91 -10.06
CA ASP A 6 29.90 -18.51 -10.47
C ASP A 6 29.72 -19.36 -11.72
N ASN A 7 28.70 -20.21 -11.80
CA ASN A 7 28.38 -20.98 -12.98
C ASN A 7 28.01 -20.12 -14.19
N GLN A 8 27.28 -19.00 -13.95
CA GLN A 8 26.99 -18.04 -15.03
C GLN A 8 28.24 -17.33 -15.53
N ALA A 9 29.18 -17.01 -14.65
CA ALA A 9 30.45 -16.42 -15.03
C ALA A 9 31.28 -17.42 -15.84
N ARG A 10 31.36 -18.69 -15.42
CA ARG A 10 32.02 -19.77 -16.18
C ARG A 10 31.37 -20.01 -17.55
N GLY A 11 30.04 -19.97 -17.63
CA GLY A 11 29.29 -20.14 -18.88
C GLY A 11 29.47 -19.00 -19.90
N ARG A 12 30.16 -17.92 -19.52
CA ARG A 12 30.56 -16.86 -20.47
C ARG A 12 31.81 -17.15 -21.24
N SER A 13 32.65 -18.09 -20.77
CA SER A 13 33.79 -18.62 -21.48
C SER A 13 33.38 -19.87 -22.28
N GLY A 14 34.07 -20.17 -23.37
CA GLY A 14 33.83 -21.36 -24.22
C GLY A 14 32.50 -21.35 -24.96
N ARG A 15 32.00 -20.19 -25.35
CA ARG A 15 30.79 -20.10 -26.17
C ARG A 15 31.00 -20.75 -27.53
N GLN A 16 29.91 -21.41 -28.01
CA GLN A 16 29.92 -22.12 -29.30
C GLN A 16 30.87 -23.32 -29.37
N GLY A 17 31.34 -23.82 -28.22
CA GLY A 17 32.22 -24.99 -28.19
C GLY A 17 33.72 -24.68 -28.23
N ASP A 18 34.09 -23.42 -28.10
CA ASP A 18 35.52 -23.04 -28.03
C ASP A 18 36.18 -23.60 -26.77
N GLU A 19 37.39 -24.07 -26.88
CA GLU A 19 38.18 -24.54 -25.73
C GLU A 19 38.48 -23.37 -24.79
N CYS A 20 38.14 -23.54 -23.52
CA CYS A 20 38.41 -22.52 -22.52
C CYS A 20 38.71 -23.10 -21.14
N SER A 21 39.40 -22.33 -20.31
CA SER A 21 39.65 -22.64 -18.92
C SER A 21 39.21 -21.47 -18.06
N SER A 22 38.67 -21.76 -16.86
CA SER A 22 38.29 -20.75 -15.86
C SER A 22 38.85 -21.16 -14.50
N ILE A 23 39.47 -20.20 -13.82
CA ILE A 23 40.04 -20.40 -12.49
C ILE A 23 39.39 -19.37 -11.55
N PHE A 24 38.96 -19.80 -10.38
CA PHE A 24 38.45 -18.92 -9.33
C PHE A 24 39.48 -18.79 -8.21
N TYR A 25 39.84 -17.56 -7.91
CA TYR A 25 40.67 -17.22 -6.76
C TYR A 25 39.77 -16.69 -5.64
N VAL A 26 39.80 -17.32 -4.48
CA VAL A 26 38.99 -16.95 -3.33
C VAL A 26 39.93 -16.78 -2.13
N SER A 27 39.79 -15.66 -1.41
CA SER A 27 40.51 -15.45 -0.17
C SER A 27 39.79 -16.10 0.98
N LEU A 28 40.53 -16.62 1.96
CA LEU A 28 39.96 -17.09 3.23
C LEU A 28 39.46 -15.96 4.12
N GLU A 29 39.90 -14.73 3.83
CA GLU A 29 39.44 -13.52 4.50
C GLU A 29 38.14 -12.95 3.92
N ASP A 30 37.68 -13.49 2.76
CA ASP A 30 36.41 -13.10 2.16
C ASP A 30 35.24 -13.34 3.13
N ASP A 31 34.24 -12.46 3.10
CA ASP A 31 33.06 -12.52 3.97
C ASP A 31 32.35 -13.87 3.93
N LEU A 32 32.36 -14.54 2.77
CA LEU A 32 31.82 -15.88 2.62
C LEU A 32 32.50 -16.87 3.57
N MET A 33 33.82 -16.86 3.59
CA MET A 33 34.62 -17.78 4.41
C MET A 33 34.65 -17.34 5.87
N ARG A 34 34.63 -16.04 6.16
CA ARG A 34 34.60 -15.50 7.51
C ARG A 34 33.29 -15.83 8.24
N ILE A 35 32.13 -15.73 7.55
CA ILE A 35 30.80 -15.94 8.16
C ILE A 35 30.43 -17.42 8.23
N PHE A 36 30.79 -18.21 7.21
CA PHE A 36 30.34 -19.58 7.05
C PHE A 36 31.47 -20.62 7.14
N GLY A 37 32.74 -20.18 7.15
CA GLY A 37 33.88 -21.03 7.45
C GLY A 37 33.82 -21.46 8.91
N SER A 38 34.11 -22.73 9.18
CA SER A 38 34.21 -23.22 10.55
C SER A 38 35.55 -22.82 11.19
N ASP A 39 35.55 -22.46 12.48
CA ASP A 39 36.77 -22.20 13.26
C ASP A 39 37.78 -23.33 13.18
N SER A 40 37.29 -24.55 12.95
CA SER A 40 38.12 -25.73 12.66
C SER A 40 38.97 -25.59 11.41
N MET A 41 38.55 -24.79 10.43
CA MET A 41 39.31 -24.57 9.20
C MET A 41 40.55 -23.72 9.42
N ASN A 42 40.45 -22.68 10.23
CA ASN A 42 41.59 -21.85 10.63
C ASN A 42 42.63 -22.70 11.41
N ASN A 43 42.19 -23.60 12.29
CA ASN A 43 43.06 -24.51 13.00
C ASN A 43 43.75 -25.54 12.10
N ILE A 44 43.08 -26.01 11.03
CA ILE A 44 43.66 -26.93 10.05
C ILE A 44 44.69 -26.22 9.17
N LEU A 45 44.39 -24.97 8.78
CA LEU A 45 45.30 -24.15 7.98
C LEU A 45 46.61 -23.82 8.72
N GLN A 46 46.51 -23.48 10.03
CA GLN A 46 47.65 -23.28 10.90
C GLN A 46 48.50 -24.55 11.09
N LYS A 47 47.85 -25.71 11.14
CA LYS A 47 48.57 -27.02 11.19
C LYS A 47 49.24 -27.43 9.90
N LEU A 48 48.76 -26.95 8.74
CA LEU A 48 49.36 -27.18 7.44
C LEU A 48 50.59 -26.32 7.16
N GLY A 49 50.90 -25.36 8.06
CA GLY A 49 52.15 -24.60 7.97
C GLY A 49 52.24 -23.64 6.80
N LEU A 50 51.09 -23.18 6.29
CA LEU A 50 51.01 -22.33 5.11
C LEU A 50 51.55 -20.91 5.44
N LYS A 51 52.41 -20.43 4.54
CA LYS A 51 52.91 -19.06 4.60
C LYS A 51 51.95 -18.11 3.91
N ASP A 52 51.90 -16.86 4.38
CA ASP A 52 51.12 -15.82 3.74
C ASP A 52 51.50 -15.68 2.25
N GLY A 53 50.47 -15.73 1.38
CA GLY A 53 50.64 -15.59 -0.07
C GLY A 53 50.70 -16.90 -0.84
N GLU A 54 50.66 -18.08 -0.23
CA GLU A 54 50.61 -19.37 -0.96
C GLU A 54 49.15 -19.71 -1.35
N SER A 55 49.00 -20.17 -2.60
CA SER A 55 47.72 -20.68 -3.08
C SER A 55 47.48 -22.13 -2.63
N ILE A 56 46.32 -22.42 -2.11
CA ILE A 56 45.96 -23.73 -1.62
C ILE A 56 44.97 -24.39 -2.56
N ASP A 57 45.40 -25.44 -3.23
CA ASP A 57 44.51 -26.28 -4.03
C ASP A 57 44.32 -27.63 -3.34
N HIS A 58 43.28 -27.75 -2.54
CA HIS A 58 42.97 -28.97 -1.81
C HIS A 58 41.47 -29.30 -1.87
N PRO A 59 41.10 -30.56 -2.17
CA PRO A 59 39.69 -30.96 -2.32
C PRO A 59 38.81 -30.64 -1.11
N TRP A 60 39.36 -30.57 0.09
CA TRP A 60 38.61 -30.22 1.30
C TRP A 60 38.22 -28.74 1.33
N ILE A 61 39.08 -27.87 0.83
CA ILE A 61 38.80 -26.42 0.75
C ILE A 61 37.71 -26.18 -0.27
N ASN A 62 37.76 -26.85 -1.41
CA ASN A 62 36.70 -26.79 -2.40
C ASN A 62 35.33 -27.24 -1.85
N LYS A 63 35.31 -28.35 -1.08
CA LYS A 63 34.08 -28.79 -0.36
C LYS A 63 33.63 -27.82 0.71
N ALA A 64 34.55 -27.20 1.45
CA ALA A 64 34.22 -26.21 2.47
C ALA A 64 33.59 -24.95 1.82
N LEU A 65 34.17 -24.47 0.73
CA LEU A 65 33.64 -23.38 -0.08
C LEU A 65 32.24 -23.70 -0.61
N GLU A 66 32.04 -24.87 -1.17
CA GLU A 66 30.73 -25.31 -1.66
C GLU A 66 29.69 -25.35 -0.54
N ARG A 67 30.02 -25.86 0.63
CA ARG A 67 29.14 -25.85 1.81
C ARG A 67 28.84 -24.44 2.31
N ALA A 68 29.83 -23.56 2.29
CA ALA A 68 29.63 -22.14 2.63
C ALA A 68 28.64 -21.46 1.67
N GLN A 69 28.81 -21.66 0.37
CA GLN A 69 27.90 -21.15 -0.66
C GLN A 69 26.48 -21.71 -0.49
N GLN A 70 26.34 -23.01 -0.23
CA GLN A 70 25.03 -23.63 0.03
C GLN A 70 24.32 -23.01 1.25
N LYS A 71 25.06 -22.72 2.32
CA LYS A 71 24.50 -22.05 3.52
C LYS A 71 24.03 -20.62 3.20
N VAL A 72 24.80 -19.86 2.41
CA VAL A 72 24.40 -18.52 1.95
C VAL A 72 23.15 -18.59 1.09
N GLU A 73 23.12 -19.52 0.13
CA GLU A 73 21.96 -19.72 -0.73
C GLU A 73 20.70 -20.10 0.06
N ALA A 74 20.82 -21.00 1.04
CA ALA A 74 19.72 -21.38 1.92
C ALA A 74 19.21 -20.19 2.73
N ARG A 75 20.12 -19.40 3.36
CA ARG A 75 19.75 -18.19 4.10
C ARG A 75 19.03 -17.19 3.22
N ASN A 76 19.55 -16.92 2.02
CA ASN A 76 18.95 -16.00 1.07
C ASN A 76 17.59 -16.49 0.56
N PHE A 77 17.45 -17.81 0.42
CA PHE A 77 16.16 -18.42 0.07
C PHE A 77 15.13 -18.22 1.19
N ASP A 78 15.49 -18.44 2.45
CA ASP A 78 14.58 -18.26 3.59
C ASP A 78 14.17 -16.79 3.76
N ILE A 79 15.11 -15.84 3.58
CA ILE A 79 14.81 -14.41 3.58
C ILE A 79 13.78 -14.08 2.49
N ARG A 80 14.03 -14.52 1.25
CA ARG A 80 13.09 -14.28 0.14
C ARG A 80 11.74 -14.92 0.36
N LYS A 81 11.70 -16.15 0.88
CA LYS A 81 10.46 -16.85 1.22
C LYS A 81 9.65 -16.09 2.28
N THR A 82 10.34 -15.51 3.25
CA THR A 82 9.68 -14.70 4.28
C THR A 82 9.14 -13.41 3.69
N LEU A 83 9.92 -12.71 2.87
CA LEU A 83 9.46 -11.49 2.18
C LEU A 83 8.21 -11.76 1.33
N LEU A 84 8.19 -12.85 0.56
CA LEU A 84 7.01 -13.23 -0.25
C LEU A 84 5.75 -13.44 0.61
N LYS A 85 5.88 -13.97 1.84
CA LYS A 85 4.73 -14.13 2.73
C LYS A 85 4.10 -12.79 3.14
N PHE A 86 4.90 -11.76 3.31
CA PHE A 86 4.43 -10.40 3.56
C PHE A 86 3.84 -9.76 2.29
N ASP A 87 4.51 -9.94 1.16
CA ASP A 87 4.07 -9.37 -0.12
C ASP A 87 2.75 -9.97 -0.62
N ASN A 88 2.47 -11.24 -0.30
CA ASN A 88 1.18 -11.88 -0.64
C ASN A 88 0.00 -11.14 -0.01
N VAL A 89 0.11 -10.68 1.24
CA VAL A 89 -0.97 -9.91 1.90
C VAL A 89 -1.25 -8.61 1.14
N LEU A 90 -0.20 -7.89 0.76
CA LEU A 90 -0.33 -6.67 -0.04
C LEU A 90 -0.93 -6.97 -1.42
N ASN A 91 -0.54 -8.09 -2.05
CA ASN A 91 -1.02 -8.47 -3.37
C ASN A 91 -2.52 -8.80 -3.36
N ASP A 92 -3.00 -9.52 -2.35
CA ASP A 92 -4.43 -9.82 -2.20
C ASP A 92 -5.25 -8.54 -2.07
N GLN A 93 -4.81 -7.60 -1.23
CA GLN A 93 -5.46 -6.29 -1.06
C GLN A 93 -5.40 -5.45 -2.36
N ARG A 94 -4.26 -5.52 -3.07
CA ARG A 94 -4.11 -4.85 -4.38
C ARG A 94 -5.13 -5.35 -5.38
N GLN A 95 -5.34 -6.66 -5.48
CA GLN A 95 -6.32 -7.23 -6.39
C GLN A 95 -7.73 -6.69 -6.14
N VAL A 96 -8.15 -6.58 -4.87
CA VAL A 96 -9.46 -6.01 -4.50
C VAL A 96 -9.58 -4.55 -4.95
N ILE A 97 -8.58 -3.72 -4.64
CA ILE A 97 -8.60 -2.29 -5.01
C ILE A 97 -8.55 -2.10 -6.52
N PHE A 98 -7.72 -2.87 -7.24
CA PHE A 98 -7.64 -2.77 -8.69
C PHE A 98 -8.90 -3.29 -9.40
N SER A 99 -9.57 -4.31 -8.85
CA SER A 99 -10.88 -4.75 -9.36
C SER A 99 -11.91 -3.62 -9.22
N GLN A 100 -12.02 -3.00 -8.03
CA GLN A 100 -12.93 -1.86 -7.82
C GLN A 100 -12.59 -0.69 -8.75
N ARG A 101 -11.30 -0.39 -8.92
CA ARG A 101 -10.84 0.67 -9.81
C ARG A 101 -11.21 0.39 -11.27
N ASN A 102 -11.02 -0.84 -11.74
CA ASN A 102 -11.39 -1.24 -13.10
C ASN A 102 -12.90 -1.20 -13.31
N GLU A 103 -13.68 -1.68 -12.35
CA GLU A 103 -15.14 -1.59 -12.40
C GLU A 103 -15.61 -0.13 -12.53
N VAL A 104 -15.00 0.81 -11.79
CA VAL A 104 -15.32 2.25 -11.92
C VAL A 104 -14.91 2.79 -13.30
N ILE A 105 -13.82 2.30 -13.90
CA ILE A 105 -13.37 2.73 -15.22
C ILE A 105 -14.33 2.20 -16.32
N GLU A 106 -14.72 0.95 -16.24
CA GLU A 106 -15.52 0.26 -17.25
C GLU A 106 -16.99 0.65 -17.19
N ASN A 107 -17.54 0.85 -15.98
CA ASN A 107 -18.93 1.21 -15.80
C ASN A 107 -19.18 2.67 -16.23
N LYS A 108 -20.19 2.83 -17.08
CA LYS A 108 -20.67 4.15 -17.51
C LYS A 108 -21.45 4.87 -16.41
N ASP A 109 -22.04 4.14 -15.47
CA ASP A 109 -22.85 4.66 -14.37
C ASP A 109 -22.10 4.58 -13.02
N SER A 110 -21.45 5.69 -12.66
CA SER A 110 -20.90 5.87 -11.31
C SER A 110 -22.00 6.02 -10.23
N LYS A 111 -23.22 6.27 -10.66
CA LYS A 111 -24.40 6.50 -9.81
C LYS A 111 -24.67 5.35 -8.86
N GLN A 112 -24.63 4.12 -9.34
CA GLN A 112 -24.94 2.94 -8.54
C GLN A 112 -23.92 2.73 -7.39
N TYR A 113 -22.65 3.05 -7.62
CA TYR A 113 -21.63 2.96 -6.58
C TYR A 113 -21.84 3.99 -5.46
N SER A 114 -22.12 5.24 -5.84
CA SER A 114 -22.35 6.30 -4.86
C SER A 114 -23.65 6.06 -4.05
N GLU A 115 -24.70 5.53 -4.67
CA GLU A 115 -25.92 5.15 -3.97
C GLU A 115 -25.70 3.97 -3.00
N ASN A 116 -24.98 2.92 -3.42
CA ASN A 116 -24.66 1.78 -2.55
C ASN A 116 -23.81 2.23 -1.35
N PHE A 117 -22.81 3.06 -1.57
CA PHE A 117 -21.96 3.56 -0.48
C PHE A 117 -22.74 4.48 0.47
N LEU A 118 -23.67 5.27 -0.07
CA LEU A 118 -24.56 6.07 0.77
C LEU A 118 -25.43 5.18 1.66
N ASP A 119 -26.00 4.12 1.10
CA ASP A 119 -26.83 3.18 1.85
C ASP A 119 -26.04 2.49 2.98
N GLU A 120 -24.83 2.02 2.71
CA GLU A 120 -23.95 1.42 3.72
C GLU A 120 -23.59 2.42 4.84
N ILE A 121 -23.31 3.69 4.50
CA ILE A 121 -23.01 4.73 5.47
C ILE A 121 -24.24 5.05 6.32
N ILE A 122 -25.42 5.13 5.71
CA ILE A 122 -26.68 5.35 6.43
C ILE A 122 -26.93 4.22 7.43
N ASP A 123 -26.70 2.96 7.02
CA ASP A 123 -26.89 1.80 7.90
C ASP A 123 -25.88 1.81 9.06
N ASP A 124 -24.61 2.17 8.82
CA ASP A 124 -23.62 2.33 9.89
C ASP A 124 -24.00 3.46 10.87
N LEU A 125 -24.49 4.58 10.35
CA LEU A 125 -25.00 5.70 11.18
C LEU A 125 -26.23 5.30 12.01
N LYS A 126 -27.17 4.52 11.45
CA LYS A 126 -28.33 3.97 12.18
C LYS A 126 -27.90 3.05 13.30
N LEU A 127 -26.94 2.14 13.05
CA LEU A 127 -26.39 1.25 14.05
C LEU A 127 -25.73 2.02 15.19
N LYS A 128 -24.95 3.05 14.87
CA LYS A 128 -24.32 3.93 15.85
C LYS A 128 -25.37 4.71 16.65
N LYS A 129 -26.40 5.21 15.98
CA LYS A 129 -27.54 5.92 16.63
C LYS A 129 -28.26 5.01 17.61
N THR A 130 -28.58 3.78 17.23
CA THR A 130 -29.28 2.83 18.08
C THR A 130 -28.45 2.41 19.30
N LYS A 131 -27.15 2.15 19.12
CA LYS A 131 -26.24 1.80 20.21
C LYS A 131 -26.01 2.94 21.21
N LYS A 132 -26.05 4.20 20.75
CA LYS A 132 -25.78 5.38 21.57
C LYS A 132 -27.03 5.98 22.22
N LEU A 133 -28.23 5.72 21.73
CA LEU A 133 -29.48 5.99 22.47
C LEU A 133 -29.52 5.25 23.83
N ALA A 134 -28.78 4.13 23.94
CA ALA A 134 -28.59 3.39 25.19
C ALA A 134 -27.51 4.01 26.12
N ASN A 135 -26.58 4.85 25.63
CA ASN A 135 -25.40 5.34 26.36
C ASN A 135 -25.11 6.84 26.08
N ALA A 136 -26.02 7.74 26.40
CA ALA A 136 -25.83 9.22 26.56
C ALA A 136 -24.77 9.91 25.62
N GLY A 137 -24.68 9.56 24.35
CA GLY A 137 -23.64 10.05 23.44
C GLY A 137 -24.13 10.80 22.19
N SER A 138 -25.17 11.67 22.33
CA SER A 138 -25.73 12.44 21.20
C SER A 138 -24.71 13.39 20.52
N ASN A 139 -23.71 13.89 21.25
CA ASN A 139 -22.71 14.85 20.71
C ASN A 139 -21.79 14.24 19.67
N GLU A 140 -21.44 12.97 19.79
CA GLU A 140 -20.56 12.31 18.80
C GLU A 140 -21.25 12.07 17.46
N ILE A 141 -22.55 11.70 17.48
CA ILE A 141 -23.33 11.54 16.24
C ILE A 141 -23.49 12.89 15.55
N HIS A 142 -23.77 13.93 16.34
CA HIS A 142 -23.86 15.30 15.83
C HIS A 142 -22.56 15.73 15.15
N MET A 143 -21.39 15.46 15.78
CA MET A 143 -20.07 15.76 15.17
C MET A 143 -19.83 14.95 13.89
N GLN A 144 -20.20 13.67 13.85
CA GLN A 144 -20.07 12.85 12.66
C GLN A 144 -20.98 13.33 11.53
N LEU A 145 -22.22 13.65 11.80
CA LEU A 145 -23.14 14.21 10.80
C LEU A 145 -22.66 15.58 10.31
N LYS A 146 -22.15 16.42 11.21
CA LYS A 146 -21.55 17.71 10.84
C LYS A 146 -20.31 17.57 9.98
N SER A 147 -19.45 16.57 10.22
CA SER A 147 -18.27 16.31 9.38
C SER A 147 -18.64 15.78 8.00
N LEU A 148 -19.67 14.95 7.89
CA LEU A 148 -20.10 14.36 6.62
C LEU A 148 -20.90 15.36 5.77
N PHE A 149 -21.86 16.06 6.39
CA PHE A 149 -22.88 16.80 5.68
C PHE A 149 -22.90 18.31 5.99
N GLY A 150 -21.98 18.80 6.81
CA GLY A 150 -22.05 20.12 7.44
C GLY A 150 -21.98 21.34 6.50
N LYS A 151 -21.76 21.13 5.19
CA LYS A 151 -21.87 22.20 4.17
C LYS A 151 -23.19 22.15 3.40
N SER A 152 -23.93 21.06 3.49
CA SER A 152 -25.18 20.80 2.77
C SER A 152 -26.41 20.85 3.66
N PHE A 153 -26.22 20.70 4.96
CA PHE A 153 -27.26 20.81 5.98
C PHE A 153 -26.95 21.95 6.93
N GLU A 154 -27.98 22.70 7.34
CA GLU A 154 -27.84 23.68 8.42
C GLU A 154 -27.75 23.00 9.77
N GLU A 155 -27.20 23.69 10.75
CA GLU A 155 -27.01 23.14 12.12
C GLU A 155 -28.36 22.76 12.79
N SER A 156 -29.43 23.48 12.49
CA SER A 156 -30.80 23.16 12.87
C SER A 156 -31.31 21.85 12.29
N GLU A 157 -31.03 21.61 10.99
CA GLU A 157 -31.41 20.37 10.28
C GLU A 157 -30.62 19.15 10.81
N ILE A 158 -29.33 19.33 11.16
CA ILE A 158 -28.54 18.26 11.78
C ILE A 158 -29.09 17.86 13.15
N ASN A 159 -29.51 18.81 13.95
CA ASN A 159 -30.15 18.54 15.26
C ASN A 159 -31.48 17.79 15.10
N GLU A 160 -32.28 18.14 14.09
CA GLU A 160 -33.49 17.39 13.76
C GLU A 160 -33.15 15.95 13.32
N LEU A 161 -32.14 15.75 12.45
CA LEU A 161 -31.72 14.43 11.98
C LEU A 161 -31.33 13.49 13.12
N VAL A 162 -30.70 14.00 14.17
CA VAL A 162 -30.34 13.20 15.35
C VAL A 162 -31.59 12.64 16.04
N ASN A 163 -32.70 13.39 16.06
CA ASN A 163 -33.93 13.06 16.77
C ASN A 163 -34.94 12.28 15.92
N LEU A 164 -34.79 12.23 14.59
CA LEU A 164 -35.71 11.52 13.69
C LEU A 164 -35.67 10.00 13.89
N GLU A 165 -36.79 9.32 13.59
CA GLU A 165 -36.77 7.85 13.46
C GLU A 165 -35.88 7.37 12.31
N ASN A 166 -35.39 6.14 12.41
CA ASN A 166 -34.44 5.59 11.46
C ASN A 166 -34.91 5.62 9.99
N LYS A 167 -36.20 5.42 9.73
CA LYS A 167 -36.78 5.50 8.38
C LYS A 167 -36.81 6.94 7.84
N ALA A 168 -37.31 7.87 8.63
CA ALA A 168 -37.36 9.29 8.27
C ALA A 168 -35.95 9.90 8.14
N PHE A 169 -34.97 9.45 8.95
CA PHE A 169 -33.59 9.79 8.85
C PHE A 169 -32.99 9.39 7.50
N GLU A 170 -33.20 8.13 7.09
CA GLU A 170 -32.75 7.61 5.80
C GLU A 170 -33.34 8.40 4.62
N GLU A 171 -34.69 8.56 4.62
CA GLU A 171 -35.37 9.26 3.54
C GLU A 171 -34.92 10.72 3.40
N LYS A 172 -34.71 11.44 4.51
CA LYS A 172 -34.26 12.83 4.48
C LYS A 172 -32.87 12.97 3.88
N ILE A 173 -31.93 12.07 4.22
CA ILE A 173 -30.57 12.07 3.66
C ILE A 173 -30.60 11.70 2.18
N LYS A 174 -31.29 10.63 1.80
CA LYS A 174 -31.41 10.20 0.40
C LYS A 174 -32.04 11.26 -0.50
N ASN A 175 -33.10 11.90 -0.02
CA ASN A 175 -33.77 12.97 -0.77
C ASN A 175 -32.85 14.19 -0.95
N LYS A 176 -32.11 14.58 0.09
CA LYS A 176 -31.14 15.69 -0.02
C LYS A 176 -30.01 15.36 -0.99
N PHE A 177 -29.49 14.12 -0.95
CA PHE A 177 -28.45 13.68 -1.88
C PHE A 177 -28.95 13.71 -3.34
N LYS A 178 -30.16 13.19 -3.56
CA LYS A 178 -30.78 13.19 -4.90
C LYS A 178 -31.04 14.61 -5.42
N SER A 179 -31.64 15.49 -4.60
CA SER A 179 -31.89 16.87 -5.00
C SER A 179 -30.61 17.64 -5.34
N SER A 180 -29.57 17.50 -4.50
CA SER A 180 -28.27 18.12 -4.77
C SER A 180 -27.59 17.57 -6.02
N ARG A 181 -27.80 16.30 -6.34
CA ARG A 181 -27.32 15.68 -7.56
C ARG A 181 -28.05 16.20 -8.80
N GLU A 182 -29.39 16.25 -8.73
CA GLU A 182 -30.23 16.75 -9.83
C GLU A 182 -29.90 18.22 -10.14
N GLU A 183 -29.68 19.07 -9.17
CA GLU A 183 -29.25 20.45 -9.34
C GLU A 183 -27.94 20.53 -10.13
N ARG A 184 -26.95 19.69 -9.81
CA ARG A 184 -25.66 19.66 -10.52
C ARG A 184 -25.78 19.11 -11.95
N ILE A 185 -26.63 18.09 -12.15
CA ILE A 185 -26.90 17.54 -13.48
C ILE A 185 -27.58 18.60 -14.39
N LYS A 186 -28.46 19.43 -13.83
CA LYS A 186 -29.07 20.54 -14.57
C LYS A 186 -28.03 21.58 -15.04
N MET A 187 -26.97 21.79 -14.26
CA MET A 187 -25.89 22.73 -14.59
C MET A 187 -24.87 22.18 -15.60
N LEU A 188 -24.56 20.86 -15.55
CA LEU A 188 -23.41 20.24 -16.25
C LEU A 188 -23.82 19.22 -17.26
N ASN A 189 -24.92 18.82 -17.59
CA ASN A 189 -25.30 17.58 -18.30
C ASN A 189 -24.90 16.29 -17.55
N GLU A 190 -25.66 15.25 -17.75
CA GLU A 190 -25.51 13.96 -17.05
C GLU A 190 -24.16 13.28 -17.32
N GLU A 191 -23.69 13.32 -18.59
CA GLU A 191 -22.40 12.71 -18.97
C GLU A 191 -21.21 13.39 -18.30
N GLN A 192 -21.19 14.72 -18.28
CA GLN A 192 -20.11 15.49 -17.65
C GLN A 192 -20.10 15.31 -16.14
N TYR A 193 -21.26 15.26 -15.52
CA TYR A 193 -21.37 15.01 -14.09
C TYR A 193 -20.86 13.61 -13.72
N ASN A 194 -21.25 12.59 -14.46
CA ASN A 194 -20.78 11.21 -14.26
C ASN A 194 -19.27 11.10 -14.44
N GLU A 195 -18.69 11.82 -15.38
CA GLU A 195 -17.24 11.83 -15.58
C GLU A 195 -16.50 12.50 -14.42
N ILE A 196 -17.03 13.59 -13.86
CA ILE A 196 -16.48 14.25 -12.68
C ILE A 196 -16.56 13.33 -11.47
N GLU A 197 -17.71 12.70 -11.22
CA GLU A 197 -17.90 11.76 -10.11
C GLU A 197 -16.91 10.59 -10.20
N LYS A 198 -16.75 10.02 -11.39
CA LYS A 198 -15.80 8.97 -11.71
C LYS A 198 -14.35 9.42 -11.44
N ARG A 199 -13.98 10.61 -11.86
CA ARG A 199 -12.64 11.18 -11.65
C ARG A 199 -12.35 11.40 -10.17
N ILE A 200 -13.30 11.91 -9.41
CA ILE A 200 -13.18 12.10 -7.96
C ILE A 200 -12.96 10.74 -7.28
N PHE A 201 -13.75 9.73 -7.65
CA PHE A 201 -13.63 8.41 -7.06
C PHE A 201 -12.26 7.76 -7.35
N LEU A 202 -11.79 7.81 -8.59
CA LEU A 202 -10.47 7.30 -8.97
C LEU A 202 -9.34 8.02 -8.21
N GLN A 203 -9.43 9.33 -8.08
CA GLN A 203 -8.45 10.12 -7.33
C GLN A 203 -8.42 9.73 -5.84
N LEU A 204 -9.58 9.49 -5.24
CA LEU A 204 -9.68 9.05 -3.85
C LEU A 204 -9.10 7.65 -3.65
N ILE A 205 -9.38 6.72 -4.57
CA ILE A 205 -8.78 5.39 -4.55
C ILE A 205 -7.25 5.51 -4.58
N ASP A 206 -6.71 6.25 -5.55
CA ASP A 206 -5.27 6.37 -5.75
C ASP A 206 -4.57 7.02 -4.54
N GLN A 207 -5.16 8.07 -3.95
CA GLN A 207 -4.61 8.73 -2.76
C GLN A 207 -4.63 7.83 -1.52
N ASN A 208 -5.78 7.22 -1.22
CA ASN A 208 -5.92 6.37 -0.04
C ASN A 208 -5.08 5.08 -0.17
N TRP A 209 -5.00 4.50 -1.37
CA TRP A 209 -4.16 3.34 -1.65
C TRP A 209 -2.67 3.65 -1.47
N LYS A 210 -2.20 4.80 -1.95
CA LYS A 210 -0.81 5.25 -1.76
C LYS A 210 -0.45 5.36 -0.28
N LEU A 211 -1.31 5.98 0.52
CA LEU A 211 -1.12 6.10 1.96
C LEU A 211 -1.12 4.73 2.65
N HIS A 212 -2.01 3.83 2.24
CA HIS A 212 -2.10 2.49 2.79
C HIS A 212 -0.82 1.67 2.56
N ILE A 213 -0.25 1.72 1.36
CA ILE A 213 1.04 1.07 1.06
C ILE A 213 2.13 1.60 2.00
N GLN A 214 2.17 2.92 2.23
CA GLN A 214 3.15 3.52 3.14
C GLN A 214 2.97 3.02 4.58
N TYR A 215 1.72 2.91 5.07
CA TYR A 215 1.45 2.35 6.39
C TYR A 215 1.84 0.88 6.50
N LEU A 216 1.57 0.07 5.49
CA LEU A 216 1.98 -1.34 5.48
C LEU A 216 3.50 -1.50 5.46
N GLU A 217 4.22 -0.64 4.75
CA GLU A 217 5.68 -0.66 4.74
C GLU A 217 6.26 -0.27 6.09
N GLN A 218 5.72 0.76 6.75
CA GLN A 218 6.10 1.12 8.13
C GLN A 218 5.79 -0.01 9.11
N LEU A 219 4.61 -0.63 9.00
CA LEU A 219 4.23 -1.78 9.82
C LEU A 219 5.22 -2.93 9.64
N ARG A 220 5.61 -3.23 8.40
CA ARG A 220 6.58 -4.29 8.08
C ARG A 220 7.93 -4.08 8.76
N GLN A 221 8.39 -2.83 8.86
CA GLN A 221 9.67 -2.50 9.50
C GLN A 221 9.64 -2.74 11.01
N VAL A 222 8.52 -2.47 11.68
CA VAL A 222 8.41 -2.54 13.14
C VAL A 222 7.84 -3.86 13.66
N ILE A 223 7.16 -4.63 12.81
CA ILE A 223 6.44 -5.85 13.24
C ILE A 223 7.38 -6.91 13.81
N GLY A 224 8.64 -6.94 13.35
CA GLY A 224 9.67 -7.84 13.86
C GLY A 224 9.92 -7.71 15.36
N LEU A 225 9.70 -6.52 15.92
CA LEU A 225 9.87 -6.27 17.36
C LEU A 225 8.86 -7.06 18.23
N ARG A 226 7.72 -7.46 17.66
CA ARG A 226 6.71 -8.24 18.37
C ARG A 226 7.14 -9.68 18.67
N SER A 227 8.18 -10.17 18.01
CA SER A 227 8.78 -11.47 18.32
C SER A 227 9.32 -11.54 19.76
N TYR A 228 9.74 -10.41 20.35
CA TYR A 228 10.13 -10.35 21.75
C TYR A 228 8.98 -10.70 22.72
N GLY A 229 7.72 -10.46 22.29
CA GLY A 229 6.51 -10.83 23.02
C GLY A 229 6.01 -12.25 22.72
N GLN A 230 6.84 -13.14 22.18
CA GLN A 230 6.51 -14.51 21.77
C GLN A 230 5.34 -14.60 20.77
N ARG A 231 5.09 -13.55 20.00
CA ARG A 231 4.09 -13.54 18.94
C ARG A 231 4.75 -13.75 17.58
N ASP A 232 4.09 -14.49 16.71
CA ASP A 232 4.56 -14.66 15.33
C ASP A 232 4.36 -13.33 14.55
N PRO A 233 5.45 -12.68 14.09
CA PRO A 233 5.36 -11.41 13.38
C PRO A 233 4.48 -11.47 12.13
N LEU A 234 4.45 -12.60 11.43
CA LEU A 234 3.64 -12.75 10.22
C LEU A 234 2.15 -12.78 10.54
N VAL A 235 1.75 -13.45 11.62
CA VAL A 235 0.35 -13.53 12.05
C VAL A 235 -0.14 -12.15 12.51
N GLU A 236 0.68 -11.45 13.30
CA GLU A 236 0.34 -10.10 13.75
C GLU A 236 0.27 -9.11 12.58
N TYR A 237 1.23 -9.20 11.64
CA TYR A 237 1.17 -8.39 10.41
C TYR A 237 -0.12 -8.61 9.62
N LYS A 238 -0.53 -9.85 9.41
CA LYS A 238 -1.78 -10.16 8.70
C LYS A 238 -3.00 -9.56 9.38
N LYS A 239 -3.08 -9.66 10.71
CA LYS A 239 -4.20 -9.09 11.47
C LYS A 239 -4.25 -7.57 11.36
N GLU A 240 -3.13 -6.89 11.58
CA GLU A 240 -3.07 -5.44 11.49
C GLU A 240 -3.27 -4.94 10.07
N ALA A 241 -2.67 -5.59 9.08
CA ALA A 241 -2.87 -5.25 7.66
C ALA A 241 -4.34 -5.40 7.24
N PHE A 242 -5.04 -6.41 7.75
CA PHE A 242 -6.47 -6.59 7.51
C PHE A 242 -7.29 -5.45 8.13
N THR A 243 -7.05 -5.11 9.40
CA THR A 243 -7.74 -4.00 10.08
C THR A 243 -7.47 -2.65 9.37
N LEU A 244 -6.23 -2.41 8.96
CA LEU A 244 -5.87 -1.21 8.20
C LEU A 244 -6.59 -1.16 6.85
N PHE A 245 -6.77 -2.30 6.20
CA PHE A 245 -7.48 -2.39 4.92
C PHE A 245 -8.99 -2.16 5.06
N GLU A 246 -9.62 -2.72 6.09
CA GLU A 246 -11.03 -2.43 6.41
C GLU A 246 -11.24 -0.94 6.69
N ASN A 247 -10.33 -0.32 7.45
CA ASN A 247 -10.36 1.12 7.71
C ASN A 247 -10.19 1.94 6.43
N LEU A 248 -9.32 1.51 5.50
CA LEU A 248 -9.16 2.15 4.19
C LEU A 248 -10.45 2.10 3.39
N LEU A 249 -11.09 0.93 3.27
CA LEU A 249 -12.34 0.78 2.53
C LEU A 249 -13.46 1.63 3.14
N SER A 250 -13.57 1.62 4.46
CA SER A 250 -14.54 2.46 5.17
C SER A 250 -14.28 3.95 4.93
N LYS A 251 -13.03 4.37 5.08
CA LYS A 251 -12.62 5.77 4.86
C LYS A 251 -12.91 6.21 3.42
N LEU A 252 -12.63 5.37 2.43
CA LEU A 252 -12.88 5.68 1.03
C LEU A 252 -14.36 5.96 0.76
N LYS A 253 -15.27 5.16 1.35
CA LYS A 253 -16.72 5.38 1.25
C LYS A 253 -17.11 6.70 1.89
N TYR A 254 -16.62 6.97 3.11
CA TYR A 254 -16.91 8.21 3.84
C TYR A 254 -16.39 9.45 3.09
N ASP A 255 -15.16 9.42 2.61
CA ASP A 255 -14.54 10.53 1.86
C ASP A 255 -15.29 10.82 0.57
N LEU A 256 -15.67 9.77 -0.19
CA LEU A 256 -16.44 9.93 -1.42
C LEU A 256 -17.79 10.62 -1.16
N ILE A 257 -18.57 10.09 -0.22
CA ILE A 257 -19.89 10.65 0.08
C ILE A 257 -19.77 12.06 0.63
N THR A 258 -18.79 12.34 1.50
CA THR A 258 -18.53 13.68 2.01
C THR A 258 -18.21 14.67 0.88
N ILE A 259 -17.40 14.28 -0.08
CA ILE A 259 -17.06 15.15 -1.22
C ILE A 259 -18.29 15.35 -2.11
N LEU A 260 -19.03 14.28 -2.42
CA LEU A 260 -20.22 14.36 -3.27
C LEU A 260 -21.33 15.22 -2.63
N PHE A 261 -21.53 15.20 -1.31
CA PHE A 261 -22.45 16.09 -0.65
C PHE A 261 -22.00 17.55 -0.71
N ASN A 262 -20.71 17.80 -0.50
CA ASN A 262 -20.16 19.14 -0.37
C ASN A 262 -19.62 19.74 -1.67
N LEU A 263 -19.79 19.06 -2.79
CA LEU A 263 -19.32 19.52 -4.11
C LEU A 263 -20.07 20.78 -4.53
N LYS A 264 -19.36 21.89 -4.68
CA LYS A 264 -19.86 23.15 -5.25
C LYS A 264 -19.23 23.36 -6.62
N LEU A 265 -20.05 23.65 -7.61
CA LEU A 265 -19.61 24.04 -8.94
C LEU A 265 -19.32 25.55 -8.91
N ILE A 266 -18.11 25.93 -9.30
CA ILE A 266 -17.72 27.34 -9.45
C ILE A 266 -17.75 27.64 -10.95
N GLU A 267 -18.56 28.59 -11.36
CA GLU A 267 -18.54 29.07 -12.74
C GLU A 267 -17.20 29.75 -13.03
N LYS A 268 -16.63 29.46 -14.19
CA LYS A 268 -15.25 29.83 -14.59
C LYS A 268 -15.00 31.35 -14.71
N ASN A 269 -16.03 32.18 -14.47
CA ASN A 269 -15.94 33.63 -14.61
C ASN A 269 -15.26 34.37 -13.45
N ASP A 270 -15.01 33.72 -12.32
CA ASP A 270 -14.50 34.36 -11.11
C ASP A 270 -13.07 33.97 -10.70
N VAL A 271 -12.36 33.18 -11.50
CA VAL A 271 -10.97 32.87 -11.19
C VAL A 271 -10.03 33.83 -11.90
N PRO A 272 -9.40 34.78 -11.19
CA PRO A 272 -8.35 35.59 -11.80
C PRO A 272 -7.20 34.67 -12.21
N VAL A 273 -6.95 34.55 -13.51
CA VAL A 273 -5.85 33.78 -14.06
C VAL A 273 -4.55 34.47 -13.71
N SER A 274 -3.91 34.04 -12.60
CA SER A 274 -2.56 34.46 -12.28
C SER A 274 -1.59 33.72 -13.20
N TYR A 275 -1.18 34.40 -14.28
CA TYR A 275 -0.07 33.92 -15.12
C TYR A 275 1.24 34.15 -14.36
N THR A 276 1.75 33.14 -13.70
CA THR A 276 3.14 33.10 -13.28
C THR A 276 3.99 32.70 -14.49
N HIS A 277 4.48 33.69 -15.24
CA HIS A 277 5.57 33.48 -16.17
C HIS A 277 6.83 33.13 -15.38
N LEU A 278 7.18 31.84 -15.33
CA LEU A 278 8.54 31.41 -15.03
C LEU A 278 9.42 31.77 -16.24
N THR A 279 9.97 32.97 -16.24
CA THR A 279 11.10 33.31 -17.11
C THR A 279 12.30 32.54 -16.58
N LEU A 280 12.73 31.50 -17.32
CA LEU A 280 14.03 30.90 -17.12
C LEU A 280 15.11 31.95 -17.34
N PRO A 281 16.10 32.10 -16.43
CA PRO A 281 17.23 32.98 -16.69
C PRO A 281 18.05 32.37 -17.84
N THR A 282 18.10 33.11 -18.95
CA THR A 282 19.07 32.86 -20.01
C THR A 282 20.45 33.22 -19.47
N THR A 283 21.24 32.20 -19.14
CA THR A 283 22.67 32.38 -18.93
C THR A 283 23.31 32.58 -20.30
N GLU A 284 23.64 33.83 -20.62
CA GLU A 284 24.62 34.13 -21.68
C GLU A 284 25.99 33.65 -21.22
N TYR A 285 26.56 32.72 -21.97
CA TYR A 285 27.98 32.40 -21.89
C TYR A 285 28.71 33.36 -22.82
N VAL A 286 29.55 34.23 -22.26
CA VAL A 286 30.68 34.85 -22.93
C VAL A 286 31.89 33.96 -22.76
#